data_56ced1d45a97b4266f7f13474ccf1832
#
_entry.id   56ced1d45a97b4266f7f13474ccf1832
#
_cell.length_a   1.000
_cell.length_b   1.000
_cell.length_c   1.000
_cell.angle_alpha   90.00
_cell.angle_beta   90.00
_cell.angle_gamma   90.00
#
_symmetry.space_group_name_H-M   'P 1'
#
loop_
_entity.id
_entity.type
_entity.pdbx_description
1 polymer ?
#
loop_
_entity_poly.entity_id
_entity_poly.type
_entity_poly.pdbx_seq_one_letter_code
_entity_poly.pdbx_strand_id
1 'polypeptide(L)'
;MAWKIPHWTARVVIVVLVVFGVVWLGMSWIHANDIRGEFLIPRPALEGYPLTVTSNEAGRVTATRTGESEREGVWGLEGETSYAQVSTIVRLSDEDVERGVKTLVGEFEAGDSVRIDPDAYAGDPFTSHRIGWEPLVIPSEIGPHAGWFIDGRRSTWVVFVHGKGDDRLAESLRVIPSLVEQGFPIMVITLRNDVGATPSESGMRLWGLEEWRDVDAAIKLGQRKGGQDFVVIGSGFGASIVSTFLHESDQIGAVRGVVYDSPVVDLEGVVGRWSQENGTPRIVGWLGRRLATIRFGMEWNLLNQIDRADEFDVPMLIMLGGEDPVSYPEDIEAFADAVGDLSDRQRFEQGGHTDLWNIDQVRYESVLSVWLQDLLGSE
;
A
#
# COMPACT_ATOMS: atom_id res chain seq x y z
N MET A 1 -22.45 51.69 -35.20
CA MET A 1 -22.36 50.68 -36.30
C MET A 1 -22.31 49.31 -35.66
N ALA A 2 -23.42 48.58 -35.59
CA ALA A 2 -23.43 47.23 -35.01
C ALA A 2 -22.96 46.25 -36.11
N TRP A 3 -21.81 45.62 -35.91
CA TRP A 3 -21.31 44.58 -36.80
C TRP A 3 -22.21 43.35 -36.70
N LYS A 4 -23.02 43.10 -37.73
CA LYS A 4 -23.79 41.85 -37.83
C LYS A 4 -22.81 40.73 -38.21
N ILE A 5 -22.50 39.85 -37.27
CA ILE A 5 -21.72 38.63 -37.54
C ILE A 5 -22.51 37.79 -38.53
N PRO A 6 -21.97 37.40 -39.70
CA PRO A 6 -22.65 36.57 -40.69
C PRO A 6 -23.08 35.23 -40.10
N HIS A 7 -24.26 34.72 -40.43
CA HIS A 7 -24.78 33.46 -39.86
C HIS A 7 -23.89 32.24 -40.14
N TRP A 8 -23.09 32.26 -41.22
CA TRP A 8 -22.15 31.19 -41.53
C TRP A 8 -20.96 31.17 -40.57
N THR A 9 -20.46 32.31 -40.10
CA THR A 9 -19.37 32.36 -39.08
C THR A 9 -19.83 31.76 -37.76
N ALA A 10 -21.07 32.03 -37.34
CA ALA A 10 -21.64 31.40 -36.13
C ALA A 10 -21.72 29.86 -36.30
N ARG A 11 -22.12 29.37 -37.46
CA ARG A 11 -22.16 27.92 -37.75
C ARG A 11 -20.77 27.29 -37.71
N VAL A 12 -19.76 27.94 -38.31
CA VAL A 12 -18.37 27.46 -38.28
C VAL A 12 -17.85 27.41 -36.84
N VAL A 13 -18.10 28.45 -36.05
CA VAL A 13 -17.70 28.46 -34.62
C VAL A 13 -18.37 27.32 -33.85
N ILE A 14 -19.66 27.08 -34.05
CA ILE A 14 -20.38 25.99 -33.42
C ILE A 14 -19.79 24.63 -33.83
N VAL A 15 -19.52 24.41 -35.10
CA VAL A 15 -18.91 23.15 -35.57
C VAL A 15 -17.53 22.95 -34.95
N VAL A 16 -16.70 23.98 -34.89
CA VAL A 16 -15.38 23.93 -34.25
C VAL A 16 -15.51 23.59 -32.77
N LEU A 17 -16.42 24.24 -32.05
CA LEU A 17 -16.64 23.95 -30.62
C LEU A 17 -17.14 22.52 -30.39
N VAL A 18 -18.04 22.02 -31.25
CA VAL A 18 -18.51 20.62 -31.17
C VAL A 18 -17.37 19.65 -31.43
N VAL A 19 -16.56 19.88 -32.46
CA VAL A 19 -15.39 19.03 -32.75
C VAL A 19 -14.41 19.03 -31.58
N PHE A 20 -14.09 20.20 -31.01
CA PHE A 20 -13.28 20.31 -29.83
C PHE A 20 -13.89 19.52 -28.64
N GLY A 21 -15.18 19.69 -28.39
CA GLY A 21 -15.88 18.97 -27.32
C GLY A 21 -15.79 17.45 -27.50
N VAL A 22 -15.99 16.95 -28.72
CA VAL A 22 -15.86 15.50 -29.02
C VAL A 22 -14.43 15.00 -28.80
N VAL A 23 -13.43 15.76 -29.24
CA VAL A 23 -12.00 15.40 -29.03
C VAL A 23 -11.67 15.36 -27.55
N TRP A 24 -12.05 16.38 -26.76
CA TRP A 24 -11.80 16.41 -25.32
C TRP A 24 -12.50 15.27 -24.58
N LEU A 25 -13.74 14.96 -24.92
CA LEU A 25 -14.46 13.82 -24.34
C LEU A 25 -13.79 12.49 -24.71
N GLY A 26 -13.34 12.32 -25.95
CA GLY A 26 -12.61 11.13 -26.38
C GLY A 26 -11.30 10.94 -25.61
N MET A 27 -10.50 12.00 -25.48
CA MET A 27 -9.27 11.98 -24.70
C MET A 27 -9.55 11.67 -23.20
N SER A 28 -10.60 12.28 -22.64
CA SER A 28 -10.99 12.05 -21.25
C SER A 28 -11.49 10.62 -21.01
N TRP A 29 -12.16 10.02 -22.00
CA TRP A 29 -12.58 8.62 -21.94
C TRP A 29 -11.37 7.68 -21.92
N ILE A 30 -10.35 7.94 -22.76
CA ILE A 30 -9.09 7.18 -22.76
C ILE A 30 -8.40 7.37 -21.41
N HIS A 31 -8.26 8.61 -20.95
CA HIS A 31 -7.63 8.89 -19.66
C HIS A 31 -8.35 8.25 -18.46
N ALA A 32 -9.68 8.14 -18.49
CA ALA A 32 -10.42 7.39 -17.48
C ALA A 32 -10.04 5.88 -17.48
N ASN A 33 -9.76 5.31 -18.68
CA ASN A 33 -9.25 3.93 -18.74
C ASN A 33 -7.81 3.84 -18.22
N ASP A 34 -6.98 4.87 -18.45
CA ASP A 34 -5.62 4.91 -17.90
C ASP A 34 -5.66 4.96 -16.36
N ILE A 35 -6.55 5.79 -15.78
CA ILE A 35 -6.82 5.82 -14.33
C ILE A 35 -7.26 4.44 -13.85
N ARG A 36 -8.18 3.78 -14.56
CA ARG A 36 -8.62 2.43 -14.21
C ARG A 36 -7.44 1.46 -14.23
N GLY A 37 -6.64 1.45 -15.27
CA GLY A 37 -5.49 0.55 -15.43
C GLY A 37 -4.44 0.75 -14.36
N GLU A 38 -4.16 2.01 -13.99
CA GLU A 38 -3.12 2.35 -13.02
C GLU A 38 -3.56 2.12 -11.57
N PHE A 39 -4.77 2.54 -11.23
CA PHE A 39 -5.20 2.63 -9.83
C PHE A 39 -6.21 1.56 -9.40
N LEU A 40 -7.03 1.04 -10.32
CA LEU A 40 -8.16 0.19 -9.95
C LEU A 40 -7.99 -1.29 -10.33
N ILE A 41 -7.13 -1.62 -11.27
CA ILE A 41 -6.90 -3.00 -11.66
C ILE A 41 -5.75 -3.58 -10.82
N PRO A 42 -5.95 -4.75 -10.17
CA PRO A 42 -4.85 -5.50 -9.58
C PRO A 42 -3.77 -5.76 -10.64
N ARG A 43 -2.56 -5.33 -10.38
CA ARG A 43 -1.44 -5.59 -11.31
C ARG A 43 -0.89 -6.98 -11.05
N PRO A 44 -0.45 -7.71 -12.09
CA PRO A 44 0.35 -8.90 -11.91
C PRO A 44 1.71 -8.54 -11.27
N ALA A 45 2.36 -9.55 -10.71
CA ALA A 45 3.71 -9.45 -10.17
C ALA A 45 4.65 -8.69 -11.12
N LEU A 46 5.61 -7.98 -10.56
CA LEU A 46 6.67 -7.32 -11.33
C LEU A 46 7.30 -8.35 -12.28
N GLU A 47 7.18 -8.10 -13.58
CA GLU A 47 7.77 -9.01 -14.57
C GLU A 47 9.27 -8.78 -14.67
N GLY A 48 10.03 -9.90 -14.66
CA GLY A 48 11.44 -9.92 -14.96
C GLY A 48 12.37 -9.73 -13.76
N TYR A 49 13.60 -10.07 -14.01
CA TYR A 49 14.73 -10.00 -13.09
C TYR A 49 15.84 -9.16 -13.73
N PRO A 50 15.82 -7.82 -13.55
CA PRO A 50 16.66 -6.88 -14.28
C PRO A 50 18.12 -6.86 -13.84
N LEU A 51 18.45 -7.49 -12.72
CA LEU A 51 19.81 -7.53 -12.17
C LEU A 51 20.45 -8.89 -12.46
N THR A 52 21.77 -8.93 -12.47
CA THR A 52 22.53 -10.17 -12.59
C THR A 52 23.46 -10.31 -11.39
N VAL A 53 23.46 -11.47 -10.75
CA VAL A 53 24.43 -11.83 -9.72
C VAL A 53 25.81 -12.00 -10.38
N THR A 54 26.81 -11.26 -9.94
CA THR A 54 28.18 -11.37 -10.45
C THR A 54 29.06 -12.23 -9.54
N SER A 55 28.76 -12.28 -8.23
CA SER A 55 29.37 -13.24 -7.30
C SER A 55 28.49 -13.48 -6.08
N ASN A 56 28.64 -14.66 -5.45
CA ASN A 56 28.03 -14.99 -4.16
C ASN A 56 29.04 -15.78 -3.33
N GLU A 57 29.78 -15.10 -2.48
CA GLU A 57 30.88 -15.70 -1.71
C GLU A 57 30.93 -15.13 -0.28
N ALA A 58 31.30 -15.99 0.67
CA ALA A 58 31.59 -15.61 2.03
C ALA A 58 30.45 -14.78 2.74
N GLY A 59 29.17 -15.09 2.44
CA GLY A 59 28.03 -14.37 3.02
C GLY A 59 27.80 -13.00 2.42
N ARG A 60 28.27 -12.78 1.20
CA ARG A 60 28.08 -11.57 0.42
C ARG A 60 27.64 -11.89 -0.99
N VAL A 61 26.72 -11.14 -1.50
CA VAL A 61 26.27 -11.19 -2.88
C VAL A 61 26.65 -9.88 -3.58
N THR A 62 27.16 -10.01 -4.79
CA THR A 62 27.42 -8.87 -5.68
C THR A 62 26.48 -8.99 -6.87
N ALA A 63 25.80 -7.92 -7.19
CA ALA A 63 24.89 -7.85 -8.34
C ALA A 63 25.15 -6.57 -9.15
N THR A 64 24.68 -6.55 -10.39
CA THR A 64 24.81 -5.40 -11.28
C THR A 64 24.23 -4.13 -10.66
N ARG A 65 24.93 -3.01 -10.90
CA ARG A 65 24.54 -1.69 -10.37
C ARG A 65 23.39 -1.09 -11.17
N THR A 66 22.33 -0.74 -10.46
CA THR A 66 21.18 0.03 -10.98
C THR A 66 20.64 0.92 -9.86
N GLY A 67 19.73 1.85 -10.17
CA GLY A 67 19.07 2.65 -9.14
C GLY A 67 18.37 1.80 -8.06
N GLU A 68 17.84 0.64 -8.42
CA GLU A 68 17.21 -0.27 -7.45
C GLU A 68 18.25 -0.98 -6.56
N SER A 69 19.33 -1.47 -7.12
CA SER A 69 20.36 -2.17 -6.35
C SER A 69 21.18 -1.23 -5.45
N GLU A 70 21.14 0.09 -5.69
CA GLU A 70 21.80 1.12 -4.88
C GLU A 70 20.94 1.63 -3.71
N ARG A 71 19.70 1.17 -3.56
CA ARG A 71 18.85 1.61 -2.44
C ARG A 71 19.45 1.14 -1.11
N GLU A 72 19.65 2.06 -0.19
CA GLU A 72 20.14 1.72 1.16
C GLU A 72 19.11 0.91 1.94
N GLY A 73 19.55 0.16 2.95
CA GLY A 73 18.68 -0.59 3.85
C GLY A 73 18.66 -2.10 3.60
N VAL A 74 17.59 -2.75 4.09
CA VAL A 74 17.39 -4.20 4.07
C VAL A 74 16.31 -4.56 3.04
N TRP A 75 16.65 -5.41 2.08
CA TRP A 75 15.76 -5.75 0.95
C TRP A 75 15.73 -7.25 0.73
N GLY A 76 14.75 -7.72 -0.02
CA GLY A 76 14.79 -9.03 -0.66
C GLY A 76 15.67 -9.00 -1.91
N LEU A 77 16.34 -10.11 -2.18
CA LEU A 77 16.95 -10.44 -3.47
C LEU A 77 16.25 -11.69 -3.97
N GLU A 78 15.40 -11.52 -4.98
CA GLU A 78 14.59 -12.60 -5.54
C GLU A 78 15.15 -13.05 -6.87
N GLY A 79 15.34 -14.34 -7.00
CA GLY A 79 15.63 -15.04 -8.25
C GLY A 79 14.49 -15.99 -8.59
N GLU A 80 14.56 -16.67 -9.74
CA GLU A 80 13.50 -17.56 -10.21
C GLU A 80 13.16 -18.68 -9.22
N THR A 81 14.17 -19.22 -8.53
CA THR A 81 14.02 -20.34 -7.56
C THR A 81 14.72 -20.07 -6.23
N SER A 82 15.23 -18.87 -6.04
CA SER A 82 16.03 -18.48 -4.87
C SER A 82 15.54 -17.17 -4.28
N TYR A 83 15.69 -17.04 -2.97
CA TYR A 83 15.37 -15.81 -2.25
C TYR A 83 16.33 -15.59 -1.10
N ALA A 84 16.81 -14.37 -0.96
CA ALA A 84 17.63 -13.95 0.16
C ALA A 84 17.21 -12.60 0.69
N GLN A 85 17.49 -12.36 1.97
CA GLN A 85 17.52 -11.00 2.52
C GLN A 85 18.92 -10.43 2.30
N VAL A 86 18.99 -9.22 1.77
CA VAL A 86 20.24 -8.48 1.61
C VAL A 86 20.28 -7.26 2.54
N SER A 87 21.44 -7.03 3.13
CA SER A 87 21.67 -5.92 4.05
C SER A 87 22.01 -4.62 3.31
N THR A 88 22.39 -3.60 4.09
CA THR A 88 22.98 -2.35 3.58
C THR A 88 24.16 -2.61 2.68
N ILE A 89 24.50 -1.64 1.85
CA ILE A 89 25.61 -1.70 0.89
C ILE A 89 26.94 -1.83 1.64
N VAL A 90 27.70 -2.86 1.29
CA VAL A 90 29.07 -3.09 1.83
C VAL A 90 30.10 -2.43 0.93
N ARG A 91 29.90 -2.52 -0.38
CA ARG A 91 30.79 -1.90 -1.38
C ARG A 91 30.00 -1.50 -2.62
N LEU A 92 30.33 -0.34 -3.15
CA LEU A 92 29.80 0.19 -4.39
C LEU A 92 30.97 0.39 -5.39
N SER A 93 30.82 -0.13 -6.60
CA SER A 93 31.73 0.09 -7.73
C SER A 93 30.97 0.74 -8.89
N ASP A 94 31.66 0.98 -10.01
CA ASP A 94 31.01 1.58 -11.19
C ASP A 94 30.00 0.62 -11.84
N GLU A 95 30.18 -0.70 -11.69
CA GLU A 95 29.38 -1.72 -12.36
C GLU A 95 28.54 -2.57 -11.39
N ASP A 96 28.95 -2.68 -10.12
CA ASP A 96 28.41 -3.63 -9.17
C ASP A 96 28.13 -3.02 -7.80
N VAL A 97 27.15 -3.64 -7.11
CA VAL A 97 26.82 -3.40 -5.70
C VAL A 97 27.02 -4.70 -4.91
N GLU A 98 27.81 -4.65 -3.84
CA GLU A 98 28.05 -5.76 -2.92
C GLU A 98 27.26 -5.52 -1.62
N ARG A 99 26.49 -6.53 -1.20
CA ARG A 99 25.70 -6.54 0.03
C ARG A 99 25.97 -7.77 0.86
N GLY A 100 25.79 -7.69 2.17
CA GLY A 100 25.67 -8.88 3.01
C GLY A 100 24.42 -9.65 2.61
N VAL A 101 24.49 -10.99 2.58
CA VAL A 101 23.39 -11.85 2.18
C VAL A 101 23.06 -12.87 3.25
N LYS A 102 21.75 -13.06 3.51
CA LYS A 102 21.18 -14.15 4.30
C LYS A 102 20.19 -14.89 3.40
N THR A 103 20.65 -16.01 2.84
CA THR A 103 19.78 -16.86 2.00
C THR A 103 18.64 -17.44 2.83
N LEU A 104 17.42 -17.36 2.32
CA LEU A 104 16.21 -17.89 2.93
C LEU A 104 15.70 -19.12 2.18
N VAL A 105 15.80 -19.11 0.85
CA VAL A 105 15.36 -20.19 -0.05
C VAL A 105 16.37 -20.35 -1.18
N GLY A 106 16.65 -21.60 -1.59
CA GLY A 106 17.53 -21.88 -2.73
C GLY A 106 18.98 -21.42 -2.54
N GLU A 107 19.67 -21.25 -3.65
CA GLU A 107 21.05 -20.76 -3.74
C GLU A 107 21.15 -19.77 -4.90
N PHE A 108 22.13 -18.86 -4.83
CA PHE A 108 22.44 -17.92 -5.92
C PHE A 108 23.81 -18.24 -6.50
N GLU A 109 23.86 -18.28 -7.83
CA GLU A 109 25.11 -18.48 -8.59
C GLU A 109 25.42 -17.23 -9.44
N ALA A 110 26.70 -17.07 -9.80
CA ALA A 110 27.09 -16.03 -10.74
C ALA A 110 26.41 -16.28 -12.10
N GLY A 111 25.75 -15.25 -12.62
CA GLY A 111 24.94 -15.32 -13.84
C GLY A 111 23.43 -15.40 -13.60
N ASP A 112 22.97 -15.64 -12.37
CA ASP A 112 21.56 -15.64 -12.06
C ASP A 112 20.93 -14.27 -12.27
N SER A 113 19.74 -14.27 -12.85
CA SER A 113 18.92 -13.07 -12.97
C SER A 113 18.10 -12.88 -11.69
N VAL A 114 18.13 -11.67 -11.12
CA VAL A 114 17.50 -11.35 -9.84
C VAL A 114 16.83 -9.97 -9.87
N ARG A 115 15.99 -9.70 -8.87
CA ARG A 115 15.41 -8.37 -8.61
C ARG A 115 15.48 -8.01 -7.13
N ILE A 116 15.43 -6.71 -6.84
CA ILE A 116 15.22 -6.23 -5.47
C ILE A 116 13.73 -6.33 -5.16
N ASP A 117 13.43 -6.91 -4.01
CA ASP A 117 12.07 -7.09 -3.51
C ASP A 117 11.88 -6.24 -2.23
N PRO A 118 10.90 -5.33 -2.20
CA PRO A 118 10.65 -4.49 -1.02
C PRO A 118 10.16 -5.29 0.20
N ASP A 119 9.57 -6.48 0.03
CA ASP A 119 9.04 -7.25 1.15
C ASP A 119 10.13 -7.83 2.04
N ALA A 120 11.37 -7.92 1.58
CA ALA A 120 12.55 -8.39 2.30
C ALA A 120 12.48 -9.86 2.79
N TYR A 121 11.34 -10.49 2.67
CA TYR A 121 11.05 -11.87 3.07
C TYR A 121 10.14 -12.55 2.07
N ALA A 122 10.21 -13.88 1.97
CA ALA A 122 9.38 -14.68 1.10
C ALA A 122 8.68 -15.82 1.85
N GLY A 123 7.58 -16.29 1.26
CA GLY A 123 6.83 -17.43 1.78
C GLY A 123 5.88 -17.05 2.92
N ASP A 124 5.98 -17.71 4.03
CA ASP A 124 5.08 -17.58 5.19
C ASP A 124 5.85 -17.32 6.49
N PRO A 125 5.17 -17.03 7.63
CA PRO A 125 5.83 -16.76 8.90
C PRO A 125 6.76 -17.88 9.39
N PHE A 126 6.47 -19.14 9.07
CA PHE A 126 7.33 -20.25 9.44
C PHE A 126 8.58 -20.31 8.55
N THR A 127 8.43 -20.12 7.26
CA THR A 127 9.55 -20.14 6.30
C THR A 127 10.54 -19.01 6.62
N SER A 128 10.05 -17.79 6.80
CA SER A 128 10.90 -16.61 7.04
C SER A 128 11.45 -16.50 8.45
N HIS A 129 10.65 -16.83 9.47
CA HIS A 129 10.97 -16.52 10.88
C HIS A 129 10.91 -17.71 11.81
N ARG A 130 10.49 -18.91 11.38
CA ARG A 130 10.19 -20.08 12.21
C ARG A 130 9.05 -19.82 13.22
N ILE A 131 8.16 -18.89 12.89
CA ILE A 131 6.97 -18.57 13.68
C ILE A 131 5.82 -19.47 13.21
N GLY A 132 5.19 -20.18 14.16
CA GLY A 132 4.01 -21.02 13.86
C GLY A 132 2.81 -20.17 13.51
N TRP A 133 2.03 -20.62 12.52
CA TRP A 133 0.80 -19.95 12.10
C TRP A 133 -0.25 -20.98 11.67
N GLU A 134 -1.50 -20.54 11.63
CA GLU A 134 -2.62 -21.35 11.16
C GLU A 134 -3.33 -20.68 9.96
N PRO A 135 -3.82 -21.46 8.98
CA PRO A 135 -4.65 -20.90 7.92
C PRO A 135 -5.91 -20.25 8.48
N LEU A 136 -6.19 -19.03 8.07
CA LEU A 136 -7.39 -18.30 8.43
C LEU A 136 -8.35 -18.28 7.25
N VAL A 137 -9.64 -18.51 7.53
CA VAL A 137 -10.73 -18.37 6.55
C VAL A 137 -11.68 -17.30 7.08
N ILE A 138 -11.70 -16.16 6.42
CA ILE A 138 -12.51 -15.00 6.78
C ILE A 138 -13.79 -15.04 5.95
N PRO A 139 -14.97 -15.17 6.58
CA PRO A 139 -16.25 -15.22 5.88
C PRO A 139 -16.71 -13.80 5.49
N SER A 140 -16.38 -13.37 4.29
CA SER A 140 -16.89 -12.13 3.71
C SER A 140 -18.25 -12.34 3.04
N GLU A 141 -18.99 -11.25 2.79
CA GLU A 141 -20.31 -11.28 2.14
C GLU A 141 -20.25 -11.77 0.68
N ILE A 142 -19.09 -11.65 0.02
CA ILE A 142 -18.90 -12.13 -1.36
C ILE A 142 -18.28 -13.53 -1.42
N GLY A 143 -17.83 -14.08 -0.29
CA GLY A 143 -17.22 -15.40 -0.20
C GLY A 143 -16.03 -15.42 0.77
N PRO A 144 -15.39 -16.59 0.96
CA PRO A 144 -14.29 -16.72 1.91
C PRO A 144 -13.02 -16.09 1.37
N HIS A 145 -12.29 -15.37 2.26
CA HIS A 145 -10.94 -14.90 2.04
C HIS A 145 -9.95 -15.69 2.89
N ALA A 146 -8.78 -15.92 2.34
CA ALA A 146 -7.69 -16.56 3.08
C ALA A 146 -6.94 -15.54 3.96
N GLY A 147 -6.13 -16.05 4.89
CA GLY A 147 -5.24 -15.25 5.71
C GLY A 147 -4.36 -16.13 6.56
N TRP A 148 -3.52 -15.50 7.37
CA TRP A 148 -2.74 -16.16 8.42
C TRP A 148 -3.23 -15.76 9.79
N PHE A 149 -3.28 -16.72 10.71
CA PHE A 149 -3.46 -16.48 12.12
C PHE A 149 -2.21 -16.92 12.88
N ILE A 150 -1.65 -16.02 13.67
CA ILE A 150 -0.55 -16.29 14.57
C ILE A 150 -1.08 -16.12 15.98
N ASP A 151 -0.95 -17.16 16.82
CA ASP A 151 -1.43 -17.14 18.19
C ASP A 151 -0.59 -16.21 19.08
N GLY A 152 -1.19 -15.69 20.14
CA GLY A 152 -0.56 -14.78 21.08
C GLY A 152 -1.18 -14.85 22.47
N ARG A 153 -0.70 -14.02 23.38
CA ARG A 153 -1.10 -14.06 24.81
C ARG A 153 -2.02 -12.90 25.21
N ARG A 154 -2.03 -11.82 24.40
CA ARG A 154 -2.82 -10.61 24.71
C ARG A 154 -4.29 -10.79 24.34
N SER A 155 -5.17 -10.07 25.03
CA SER A 155 -6.58 -9.95 24.66
C SER A 155 -6.79 -9.03 23.47
N THR A 156 -5.88 -8.08 23.25
CA THR A 156 -5.85 -7.19 22.09
C THR A 156 -5.15 -7.89 20.92
N TRP A 157 -5.82 -7.96 19.77
CA TRP A 157 -5.31 -8.60 18.56
C TRP A 157 -4.85 -7.56 17.54
N VAL A 158 -3.91 -7.94 16.69
CA VAL A 158 -3.49 -7.12 15.55
C VAL A 158 -4.11 -7.66 14.28
N VAL A 159 -4.70 -6.78 13.46
CA VAL A 159 -5.14 -7.08 12.09
C VAL A 159 -4.25 -6.33 11.13
N PHE A 160 -3.54 -7.04 10.25
CA PHE A 160 -2.69 -6.44 9.23
C PHE A 160 -3.40 -6.41 7.88
N VAL A 161 -3.51 -5.21 7.31
CA VAL A 161 -4.12 -4.90 6.01
C VAL A 161 -3.01 -4.41 5.08
N HIS A 162 -2.65 -5.25 4.11
CA HIS A 162 -1.51 -5.03 3.22
C HIS A 162 -1.72 -3.88 2.22
N GLY A 163 -0.62 -3.43 1.62
CA GLY A 163 -0.60 -2.45 0.55
C GLY A 163 -1.05 -3.01 -0.81
N LYS A 164 -0.72 -2.28 -1.88
CA LYS A 164 -1.09 -2.63 -3.26
C LYS A 164 -0.10 -3.62 -3.93
N GLY A 165 0.61 -4.42 -3.15
CA GLY A 165 1.58 -5.39 -3.67
C GLY A 165 0.94 -6.63 -4.30
N ASP A 166 1.79 -7.45 -4.93
CA ASP A 166 1.38 -8.71 -5.55
C ASP A 166 1.35 -9.85 -4.54
N ASP A 167 2.36 -9.93 -3.67
CA ASP A 167 2.38 -10.84 -2.53
C ASP A 167 1.89 -10.13 -1.27
N ARG A 168 0.61 -10.00 -1.20
CA ARG A 168 -0.15 -9.28 -0.17
C ARG A 168 0.12 -9.68 1.27
N LEU A 169 0.55 -10.91 1.50
CA LEU A 169 0.81 -11.40 2.85
C LEU A 169 2.28 -11.20 3.25
N ALA A 170 3.21 -11.25 2.29
CA ALA A 170 4.64 -11.14 2.52
C ALA A 170 5.03 -9.80 3.17
N GLU A 171 4.36 -8.71 2.82
CA GLU A 171 4.59 -7.41 3.43
C GLU A 171 4.50 -7.43 4.97
N SER A 172 3.58 -8.24 5.53
CA SER A 172 3.42 -8.40 6.97
C SER A 172 4.60 -9.06 7.66
N LEU A 173 5.40 -9.85 6.91
CA LEU A 173 6.54 -10.58 7.47
C LEU A 173 7.60 -9.65 8.09
N ARG A 174 7.63 -8.39 7.67
CA ARG A 174 8.53 -7.37 8.24
C ARG A 174 8.21 -7.04 9.70
N VAL A 175 6.92 -7.03 10.07
CA VAL A 175 6.45 -6.59 11.40
C VAL A 175 6.04 -7.72 12.31
N ILE A 176 5.72 -8.91 11.79
CA ILE A 176 5.29 -10.09 12.56
C ILE A 176 6.24 -10.43 13.72
N PRO A 177 7.59 -10.47 13.56
CA PRO A 177 8.47 -10.83 14.66
C PRO A 177 8.32 -9.89 15.86
N SER A 178 8.31 -8.59 15.66
CA SER A 178 8.16 -7.58 16.70
C SER A 178 6.81 -7.69 17.43
N LEU A 179 5.74 -7.97 16.70
CA LEU A 179 4.40 -8.13 17.27
C LEU A 179 4.29 -9.43 18.09
N VAL A 180 4.90 -10.53 17.61
CA VAL A 180 4.93 -11.81 18.31
C VAL A 180 5.74 -11.70 19.61
N GLU A 181 6.88 -11.02 19.61
CA GLU A 181 7.68 -10.75 20.81
C GLU A 181 6.86 -10.01 21.87
N GLN A 182 6.02 -9.08 21.46
CA GLN A 182 5.11 -8.34 22.32
C GLN A 182 3.89 -9.17 22.75
N GLY A 183 3.68 -10.36 22.17
CA GLY A 183 2.64 -11.31 22.56
C GLY A 183 1.27 -11.08 21.92
N PHE A 184 1.19 -10.34 20.83
CA PHE A 184 -0.06 -10.14 20.10
C PHE A 184 -0.48 -11.37 19.32
N PRO A 185 -1.77 -11.80 19.40
CA PRO A 185 -2.39 -12.57 18.34
C PRO A 185 -2.50 -11.71 17.06
N ILE A 186 -2.15 -12.29 15.90
CA ILE A 186 -2.07 -11.54 14.64
C ILE A 186 -2.95 -12.21 13.59
N MET A 187 -3.75 -11.42 12.91
CA MET A 187 -4.49 -11.79 11.71
C MET A 187 -3.94 -11.03 10.52
N VAL A 188 -3.32 -11.72 9.56
CA VAL A 188 -2.94 -11.15 8.27
C VAL A 188 -4.01 -11.54 7.27
N ILE A 189 -4.67 -10.57 6.66
CA ILE A 189 -5.85 -10.80 5.84
C ILE A 189 -5.58 -10.59 4.35
N THR A 190 -6.23 -11.37 3.49
CA THR A 190 -6.38 -11.02 2.08
C THR A 190 -7.64 -10.22 1.87
N LEU A 191 -7.63 -9.40 0.87
CA LEU A 191 -8.74 -8.55 0.46
C LEU A 191 -9.43 -9.13 -0.78
N ARG A 192 -10.65 -8.68 -1.06
CA ARG A 192 -11.31 -8.97 -2.34
C ARG A 192 -10.42 -8.58 -3.51
N ASN A 193 -10.49 -9.31 -4.60
CA ASN A 193 -9.69 -9.11 -5.81
C ASN A 193 -8.18 -9.41 -5.67
N ASP A 194 -7.71 -9.87 -4.51
CA ASP A 194 -6.37 -10.42 -4.39
C ASP A 194 -6.24 -11.78 -5.07
N VAL A 195 -5.02 -12.18 -5.41
CA VAL A 195 -4.77 -13.50 -5.96
C VAL A 195 -5.22 -14.60 -4.98
N GLY A 196 -6.14 -15.47 -5.43
CA GLY A 196 -6.72 -16.53 -4.60
C GLY A 196 -7.82 -16.10 -3.64
N ALA A 197 -8.21 -14.83 -3.62
CA ALA A 197 -9.39 -14.35 -2.92
C ALA A 197 -10.63 -14.35 -3.83
N THR A 198 -11.82 -14.26 -3.22
CA THR A 198 -13.07 -14.11 -3.98
C THR A 198 -13.11 -12.73 -4.64
N PRO A 199 -13.26 -12.64 -5.98
CA PRO A 199 -13.35 -11.36 -6.65
C PRO A 199 -14.69 -10.67 -6.38
N SER A 200 -14.69 -9.34 -6.30
CA SER A 200 -15.90 -8.52 -6.36
C SER A 200 -16.52 -8.55 -7.77
N GLU A 201 -17.76 -8.09 -7.90
CA GLU A 201 -18.44 -8.03 -9.21
C GLU A 201 -17.68 -7.18 -10.23
N SER A 202 -17.05 -6.10 -9.79
CA SER A 202 -16.27 -5.21 -10.64
C SER A 202 -14.88 -5.74 -10.97
N GLY A 203 -14.30 -6.62 -10.14
CA GLY A 203 -12.92 -7.06 -10.19
C GLY A 203 -11.91 -5.93 -9.98
N MET A 204 -12.35 -4.78 -9.46
CA MET A 204 -11.52 -3.60 -9.25
C MET A 204 -11.19 -3.41 -7.77
N ARG A 205 -10.01 -2.85 -7.49
CA ARG A 205 -9.63 -2.31 -6.18
C ARG A 205 -10.15 -0.88 -6.07
N LEU A 206 -11.08 -0.63 -5.18
CA LEU A 206 -11.77 0.66 -5.04
C LEU A 206 -11.28 1.47 -3.83
N TRP A 207 -10.07 1.19 -3.34
CA TRP A 207 -9.36 1.98 -2.33
C TRP A 207 -10.08 2.11 -0.98
N GLY A 208 -10.90 1.12 -0.66
CA GLY A 208 -11.65 1.07 0.57
C GLY A 208 -13.16 1.18 0.39
N LEU A 209 -13.67 1.67 -0.76
CA LEU A 209 -15.13 1.80 -0.98
C LEU A 209 -15.89 0.47 -0.86
N GLU A 210 -15.24 -0.64 -1.16
CA GLU A 210 -15.79 -2.00 -0.97
C GLU A 210 -14.97 -2.82 0.03
N GLU A 211 -13.63 -2.68 0.01
CA GLU A 211 -12.68 -3.51 0.74
C GLU A 211 -12.76 -3.36 2.27
N TRP A 212 -13.32 -2.26 2.77
CA TRP A 212 -13.52 -2.07 4.21
C TRP A 212 -14.34 -3.20 4.84
N ARG A 213 -15.22 -3.84 4.06
CA ARG A 213 -16.05 -4.98 4.52
C ARG A 213 -15.23 -6.22 4.81
N ASP A 214 -14.06 -6.36 4.18
CA ASP A 214 -13.16 -7.50 4.42
C ASP A 214 -12.46 -7.31 5.77
N VAL A 215 -12.11 -6.07 6.14
CA VAL A 215 -11.60 -5.72 7.47
C VAL A 215 -12.69 -5.94 8.53
N ASP A 216 -13.90 -5.47 8.27
CA ASP A 216 -15.08 -5.68 9.14
C ASP A 216 -15.34 -7.18 9.40
N ALA A 217 -15.28 -7.99 8.35
CA ALA A 217 -15.44 -9.45 8.47
C ALA A 217 -14.30 -10.07 9.30
N ALA A 218 -13.07 -9.58 9.17
CA ALA A 218 -11.92 -10.02 9.95
C ALA A 218 -12.10 -9.68 11.44
N ILE A 219 -12.49 -8.45 11.77
CA ILE A 219 -12.76 -8.04 13.17
C ILE A 219 -13.86 -8.92 13.77
N LYS A 220 -14.97 -9.10 13.08
CA LYS A 220 -16.07 -10.00 13.51
C LYS A 220 -15.60 -11.43 13.71
N LEU A 221 -14.71 -11.94 12.88
CA LEU A 221 -14.11 -13.27 13.06
C LEU A 221 -13.20 -13.30 14.29
N GLY A 222 -12.34 -12.30 14.46
CA GLY A 222 -11.46 -12.17 15.62
C GLY A 222 -12.24 -12.17 16.93
N GLN A 223 -13.33 -11.40 17.02
CA GLN A 223 -14.21 -11.39 18.19
C GLN A 223 -14.81 -12.78 18.48
N ARG A 224 -15.26 -13.50 17.46
CA ARG A 224 -15.78 -14.89 17.64
C ARG A 224 -14.69 -15.87 18.11
N LYS A 225 -13.43 -15.59 17.82
CA LYS A 225 -12.27 -16.38 18.23
C LYS A 225 -11.70 -15.97 19.60
N GLY A 226 -12.23 -14.89 20.21
CA GLY A 226 -11.85 -14.45 21.56
C GLY A 226 -11.08 -13.13 21.64
N GLY A 227 -10.80 -12.48 20.52
CA GLY A 227 -10.26 -11.11 20.49
C GLY A 227 -11.25 -10.13 21.11
N GLN A 228 -10.82 -9.35 22.08
CA GLN A 228 -11.66 -8.36 22.76
C GLN A 228 -11.54 -6.99 22.08
N ASP A 229 -10.30 -6.60 21.85
CA ASP A 229 -9.94 -5.32 21.23
C ASP A 229 -8.97 -5.56 20.07
N PHE A 230 -8.87 -4.59 19.17
CA PHE A 230 -8.04 -4.70 17.98
C PHE A 230 -7.19 -3.44 17.76
N VAL A 231 -5.96 -3.65 17.29
CA VAL A 231 -5.17 -2.64 16.61
C VAL A 231 -5.13 -3.02 15.14
N VAL A 232 -5.44 -2.08 14.26
CA VAL A 232 -5.43 -2.34 12.81
C VAL A 232 -4.24 -1.63 12.17
N ILE A 233 -3.39 -2.38 11.49
CA ILE A 233 -2.23 -1.86 10.76
C ILE A 233 -2.58 -1.83 9.28
N GLY A 234 -2.52 -0.67 8.65
CA GLY A 234 -2.73 -0.50 7.22
C GLY A 234 -1.48 0.07 6.54
N SER A 235 -1.03 -0.59 5.47
CA SER A 235 0.10 -0.15 4.66
C SER A 235 -0.37 0.42 3.32
N GLY A 236 0.07 1.61 2.94
CA GLY A 236 -0.25 2.27 1.68
C GLY A 236 -1.74 2.24 1.32
N PHE A 237 -2.10 1.40 0.35
CA PHE A 237 -3.48 1.08 -0.04
C PHE A 237 -4.31 0.54 1.14
N GLY A 238 -3.72 -0.30 1.99
CA GLY A 238 -4.39 -0.85 3.18
C GLY A 238 -4.79 0.24 4.17
N ALA A 239 -4.02 1.31 4.30
CA ALA A 239 -4.38 2.43 5.16
C ALA A 239 -5.65 3.16 4.67
N SER A 240 -5.83 3.32 3.36
CA SER A 240 -7.08 3.88 2.79
C SER A 240 -8.29 3.00 3.11
N ILE A 241 -8.11 1.67 3.07
CA ILE A 241 -9.15 0.69 3.43
C ILE A 241 -9.51 0.80 4.90
N VAL A 242 -8.50 0.87 5.78
CA VAL A 242 -8.69 1.03 7.23
C VAL A 242 -9.38 2.34 7.54
N SER A 243 -9.03 3.43 6.85
CA SER A 243 -9.72 4.71 7.01
C SER A 243 -11.22 4.62 6.68
N THR A 244 -11.56 3.99 5.54
CA THR A 244 -12.96 3.77 5.18
C THR A 244 -13.66 2.83 6.17
N PHE A 245 -12.97 1.79 6.66
CA PHE A 245 -13.48 0.92 7.70
C PHE A 245 -13.83 1.69 8.98
N LEU A 246 -13.01 2.65 9.41
CA LEU A 246 -13.28 3.48 10.58
C LEU A 246 -14.50 4.38 10.40
N HIS A 247 -14.84 4.78 9.17
CA HIS A 247 -16.02 5.59 8.90
C HIS A 247 -17.31 4.77 8.73
N GLU A 248 -17.20 3.56 8.19
CA GLU A 248 -18.36 2.81 7.69
C GLU A 248 -18.77 1.62 8.58
N SER A 249 -17.86 1.09 9.43
CA SER A 249 -18.12 -0.14 10.17
C SER A 249 -18.74 0.10 11.54
N ASP A 250 -19.69 -0.75 11.91
CA ASP A 250 -20.23 -0.82 13.27
C ASP A 250 -19.25 -1.45 14.28
N GLN A 251 -18.08 -1.95 13.82
CA GLN A 251 -17.09 -2.61 14.67
C GLN A 251 -16.01 -1.66 15.21
N ILE A 252 -16.09 -0.38 14.88
CA ILE A 252 -15.11 0.65 15.33
C ILE A 252 -14.94 0.67 16.86
N GLY A 253 -15.99 0.38 17.62
CA GLY A 253 -15.92 0.32 19.09
C GLY A 253 -15.00 -0.77 19.65
N ALA A 254 -14.57 -1.73 18.84
CA ALA A 254 -13.56 -2.72 19.21
C ALA A 254 -12.14 -2.33 18.79
N VAL A 255 -11.95 -1.20 18.09
CA VAL A 255 -10.64 -0.72 17.63
C VAL A 255 -10.03 0.21 18.68
N ARG A 256 -8.87 -0.14 19.20
CA ARG A 256 -8.13 0.66 20.20
C ARG A 256 -7.26 1.72 19.55
N GLY A 257 -6.82 1.48 18.33
CA GLY A 257 -6.01 2.41 17.55
C GLY A 257 -5.61 1.81 16.22
N VAL A 258 -5.04 2.65 15.37
CA VAL A 258 -4.58 2.25 14.04
C VAL A 258 -3.14 2.65 13.80
N VAL A 259 -2.45 1.89 12.97
CA VAL A 259 -1.09 2.21 12.50
C VAL A 259 -1.14 2.34 11.00
N TYR A 260 -0.72 3.48 10.48
CA TYR A 260 -0.62 3.76 9.06
C TYR A 260 0.85 3.83 8.64
N ASP A 261 1.22 3.00 7.69
CA ASP A 261 2.51 3.06 7.00
C ASP A 261 2.30 3.66 5.61
N SER A 262 2.86 4.84 5.37
CA SER A 262 2.79 5.55 4.09
C SER A 262 1.35 5.66 3.52
N PRO A 263 0.36 6.17 4.29
CA PRO A 263 -1.03 6.16 3.88
C PRO A 263 -1.31 7.06 2.68
N VAL A 264 -2.13 6.58 1.74
CA VAL A 264 -2.72 7.44 0.69
C VAL A 264 -3.98 8.09 1.26
N VAL A 265 -3.88 9.37 1.62
CA VAL A 265 -4.95 10.11 2.32
C VAL A 265 -5.82 10.98 1.41
N ASP A 266 -5.37 11.28 0.19
CA ASP A 266 -6.13 11.98 -0.86
C ASP A 266 -5.91 11.32 -2.22
N LEU A 267 -6.71 10.32 -2.54
CA LEU A 267 -6.56 9.59 -3.81
C LEU A 267 -6.87 10.48 -5.03
N GLU A 268 -7.83 11.42 -4.94
CA GLU A 268 -8.13 12.32 -6.08
C GLU A 268 -6.92 13.23 -6.37
N GLY A 269 -6.25 13.73 -5.34
CA GLY A 269 -5.02 14.51 -5.44
C GLY A 269 -3.88 13.70 -6.07
N VAL A 270 -3.66 12.46 -5.60
CA VAL A 270 -2.67 11.54 -6.18
C VAL A 270 -2.92 11.31 -7.67
N VAL A 271 -4.15 10.96 -8.06
CA VAL A 271 -4.52 10.77 -9.48
C VAL A 271 -4.36 12.07 -10.27
N GLY A 272 -4.63 13.21 -9.64
CA GLY A 272 -4.46 14.53 -10.26
C GLY A 272 -2.99 14.85 -10.58
N ARG A 273 -2.08 14.60 -9.64
CA ARG A 273 -0.62 14.78 -9.81
C ARG A 273 -0.07 13.79 -10.83
N TRP A 274 -0.39 12.50 -10.70
CA TRP A 274 -0.02 11.50 -11.69
C TRP A 274 -0.45 11.87 -13.10
N SER A 275 -1.67 12.40 -13.29
CA SER A 275 -2.15 12.86 -14.59
C SER A 275 -1.29 13.99 -15.17
N GLN A 276 -0.87 14.94 -14.33
CA GLN A 276 -0.04 16.08 -14.75
C GLN A 276 1.39 15.64 -15.09
N GLU A 277 2.00 14.75 -14.30
CA GLU A 277 3.32 14.18 -14.54
C GLU A 277 3.38 13.39 -15.84
N ASN A 278 2.28 12.73 -16.22
CA ASN A 278 2.11 12.07 -17.52
C ASN A 278 1.68 13.01 -18.66
N GLY A 279 1.75 14.34 -18.45
CA GLY A 279 1.50 15.34 -19.48
C GLY A 279 0.00 15.47 -19.88
N THR A 280 -0.92 14.95 -19.08
CA THR A 280 -2.36 15.04 -19.35
C THR A 280 -2.85 16.49 -19.18
N PRO A 281 -3.53 17.08 -20.18
CA PRO A 281 -4.10 18.40 -20.04
C PRO A 281 -5.11 18.46 -18.88
N ARG A 282 -5.07 19.53 -18.08
CA ARG A 282 -5.87 19.65 -16.84
C ARG A 282 -7.36 19.36 -17.04
N ILE A 283 -7.94 19.82 -18.16
CA ILE A 283 -9.36 19.56 -18.46
C ILE A 283 -9.62 18.08 -18.74
N VAL A 284 -8.70 17.39 -19.41
CA VAL A 284 -8.80 15.95 -19.69
C VAL A 284 -8.72 15.18 -18.39
N GLY A 285 -7.75 15.51 -17.52
CA GLY A 285 -7.61 14.91 -16.20
C GLY A 285 -8.85 15.10 -15.34
N TRP A 286 -9.39 16.31 -15.28
CA TRP A 286 -10.61 16.59 -14.54
C TRP A 286 -11.83 15.81 -15.09
N LEU A 287 -12.06 15.84 -16.39
CA LEU A 287 -13.14 15.07 -17.02
C LEU A 287 -12.93 13.56 -16.88
N GLY A 288 -11.68 13.09 -16.95
CA GLY A 288 -11.31 11.69 -16.78
C GLY A 288 -11.72 11.18 -15.39
N ARG A 289 -11.43 11.93 -14.31
CA ARG A 289 -11.87 11.58 -12.95
C ARG A 289 -13.41 11.58 -12.83
N ARG A 290 -14.11 12.55 -13.45
CA ARG A 290 -15.59 12.54 -13.48
C ARG A 290 -16.15 11.32 -14.24
N LEU A 291 -15.51 10.93 -15.33
CA LEU A 291 -15.85 9.69 -16.03
C LEU A 291 -15.53 8.44 -15.21
N ALA A 292 -14.46 8.43 -14.43
CA ALA A 292 -14.15 7.34 -13.51
C ALA A 292 -15.22 7.19 -12.41
N THR A 293 -15.75 8.30 -11.87
CA THR A 293 -16.92 8.27 -10.99
C THR A 293 -18.12 7.57 -11.65
N ILE A 294 -18.48 7.97 -12.87
CA ILE A 294 -19.68 7.44 -13.55
C ILE A 294 -19.50 5.98 -13.98
N ARG A 295 -18.29 5.61 -14.43
CA ARG A 295 -18.04 4.30 -15.06
C ARG A 295 -17.57 3.24 -14.09
N PHE A 296 -16.87 3.62 -13.04
CA PHE A 296 -16.17 2.71 -12.13
C PHE A 296 -16.62 2.85 -10.68
N GLY A 297 -17.57 3.75 -10.39
CA GLY A 297 -18.10 3.92 -9.04
C GLY A 297 -17.13 4.64 -8.07
N MET A 298 -16.16 5.40 -8.60
CA MET A 298 -15.24 6.13 -7.74
C MET A 298 -15.91 7.29 -7.02
N GLU A 299 -15.87 7.26 -5.69
CA GLU A 299 -16.38 8.32 -4.81
C GLU A 299 -15.21 9.04 -4.15
N TRP A 300 -14.58 9.95 -4.90
CA TRP A 300 -13.32 10.61 -4.51
C TRP A 300 -13.39 11.32 -3.16
N ASN A 301 -14.51 11.93 -2.84
CA ASN A 301 -14.73 12.63 -1.58
C ASN A 301 -14.72 11.70 -0.36
N LEU A 302 -15.10 10.44 -0.51
CA LEU A 302 -15.01 9.44 0.56
C LEU A 302 -13.57 8.94 0.78
N LEU A 303 -12.70 9.17 -0.22
CA LEU A 303 -11.29 8.79 -0.21
C LEU A 303 -10.35 9.97 0.05
N ASN A 304 -10.89 11.14 0.39
CA ASN A 304 -10.12 12.27 0.90
C ASN A 304 -10.24 12.31 2.43
N GLN A 305 -9.25 11.75 3.10
CA GLN A 305 -9.24 11.64 4.55
C GLN A 305 -8.86 12.96 5.24
N ILE A 306 -8.23 13.90 4.51
CA ILE A 306 -7.90 15.23 5.03
C ILE A 306 -9.18 16.01 5.30
N ASP A 307 -10.13 15.99 4.36
CA ASP A 307 -11.42 16.67 4.49
C ASP A 307 -12.34 16.00 5.51
N ARG A 308 -12.03 14.75 5.91
CA ARG A 308 -12.80 13.94 6.87
C ARG A 308 -12.05 13.70 8.19
N ALA A 309 -10.99 14.45 8.44
CA ALA A 309 -10.11 14.23 9.58
C ALA A 309 -10.82 14.37 10.95
N ASP A 310 -11.84 15.19 11.03
CA ASP A 310 -12.66 15.39 12.22
C ASP A 310 -13.67 14.26 12.51
N GLU A 311 -13.81 13.30 11.58
CA GLU A 311 -14.64 12.11 11.77
C GLU A 311 -13.88 10.97 12.49
N PHE A 312 -12.55 11.06 12.64
CA PHE A 312 -11.76 10.06 13.34
C PHE A 312 -11.80 10.27 14.86
N ASP A 313 -11.98 9.19 15.60
CA ASP A 313 -12.05 9.18 17.06
C ASP A 313 -11.15 8.12 17.74
N VAL A 314 -10.23 7.50 16.98
CA VAL A 314 -9.27 6.51 17.47
C VAL A 314 -7.83 7.03 17.37
N PRO A 315 -6.96 6.72 18.35
CA PRO A 315 -5.53 7.04 18.26
C PRO A 315 -4.86 6.45 17.03
N MET A 316 -3.95 7.22 16.42
CA MET A 316 -3.26 6.84 15.18
C MET A 316 -1.76 7.01 15.31
N LEU A 317 -0.99 5.99 14.94
CA LEU A 317 0.41 6.13 14.58
C LEU A 317 0.49 6.31 13.06
N ILE A 318 1.02 7.44 12.61
CA ILE A 318 1.17 7.74 11.18
C ILE A 318 2.67 7.82 10.85
N MET A 319 3.15 6.82 10.13
CA MET A 319 4.54 6.77 9.65
C MET A 319 4.58 7.18 8.18
N LEU A 320 5.50 8.07 7.83
CA LEU A 320 5.61 8.60 6.46
C LEU A 320 7.07 8.70 6.00
N GLY A 321 7.27 8.46 4.72
CA GLY A 321 8.54 8.65 4.04
C GLY A 321 8.72 10.09 3.57
N GLY A 322 9.91 10.65 3.80
CA GLY A 322 10.23 12.01 3.34
C GLY A 322 10.39 12.13 1.83
N GLU A 323 10.67 11.01 1.17
CA GLU A 323 10.88 10.90 -0.28
C GLU A 323 9.79 10.05 -0.98
N ASP A 324 8.60 9.91 -0.35
CA ASP A 324 7.48 9.13 -0.89
C ASP A 324 6.87 9.79 -2.15
N PRO A 325 7.03 9.20 -3.35
CA PRO A 325 6.50 9.78 -4.58
C PRO A 325 5.04 9.41 -4.85
N VAL A 326 4.44 8.55 -4.02
CA VAL A 326 3.09 8.02 -4.21
C VAL A 326 2.09 8.69 -3.29
N SER A 327 2.35 8.67 -1.97
CA SER A 327 1.43 9.21 -0.98
C SER A 327 1.62 10.70 -0.73
N TYR A 328 2.75 11.26 -1.18
CA TYR A 328 3.17 12.66 -0.99
C TYR A 328 3.21 13.09 0.49
N PRO A 329 4.42 13.27 1.05
CA PRO A 329 4.60 13.59 2.49
C PRO A 329 3.76 14.76 2.98
N GLU A 330 3.58 15.79 2.15
CA GLU A 330 2.81 16.98 2.48
C GLU A 330 1.31 16.69 2.70
N ASP A 331 0.73 15.74 1.97
CA ASP A 331 -0.67 15.35 2.16
C ASP A 331 -0.84 14.57 3.49
N ILE A 332 0.13 13.67 3.80
CA ILE A 332 0.12 12.91 5.05
C ILE A 332 0.31 13.84 6.25
N GLU A 333 1.20 14.82 6.14
CA GLU A 333 1.41 15.83 7.17
C GLU A 333 0.16 16.67 7.38
N ALA A 334 -0.51 17.12 6.31
CA ALA A 334 -1.75 17.85 6.39
C ALA A 334 -2.88 17.02 7.04
N PHE A 335 -2.96 15.73 6.74
CA PHE A 335 -3.88 14.81 7.39
C PHE A 335 -3.59 14.67 8.89
N ALA A 336 -2.33 14.41 9.25
CA ALA A 336 -1.94 14.29 10.65
C ALA A 336 -2.21 15.57 11.46
N ASP A 337 -1.95 16.74 10.87
CA ASP A 337 -2.25 18.05 11.49
C ASP A 337 -3.76 18.26 11.64
N ALA A 338 -4.58 17.78 10.69
CA ALA A 338 -6.04 17.91 10.76
C ALA A 338 -6.66 16.93 11.79
N VAL A 339 -6.12 15.73 11.95
CA VAL A 339 -6.52 14.78 13.01
C VAL A 339 -6.12 15.28 14.40
N GLY A 340 -5.02 16.02 14.50
CA GLY A 340 -4.59 16.68 15.74
C GLY A 340 -4.10 15.72 16.83
N ASP A 341 -4.59 15.87 18.05
CA ASP A 341 -4.11 15.14 19.25
C ASP A 341 -4.25 13.60 19.17
N LEU A 342 -5.04 13.08 18.26
CA LEU A 342 -5.16 11.64 18.05
C LEU A 342 -4.02 11.06 17.18
N SER A 343 -3.23 11.91 16.52
CA SER A 343 -2.16 11.46 15.64
C SER A 343 -0.78 11.55 16.30
N ASP A 344 -0.03 10.46 16.29
CA ASP A 344 1.43 10.44 16.50
C ASP A 344 2.10 10.30 15.15
N ARG A 345 2.83 11.34 14.72
CA ARG A 345 3.45 11.38 13.39
C ARG A 345 4.95 11.10 13.45
N GLN A 346 5.40 10.15 12.65
CA GLN A 346 6.79 9.72 12.57
C GLN A 346 7.30 9.79 11.12
N ARG A 347 8.19 10.74 10.85
CA ARG A 347 8.76 10.95 9.52
C ARG A 347 10.12 10.25 9.38
N PHE A 348 10.27 9.44 8.33
CA PHE A 348 11.50 8.80 7.91
C PHE A 348 12.06 9.56 6.71
N GLU A 349 13.08 10.38 6.92
CA GLU A 349 13.54 11.37 5.92
C GLU A 349 13.93 10.77 4.56
N GLN A 350 14.58 9.60 4.56
CA GLN A 350 15.02 8.89 3.36
C GLN A 350 14.05 7.78 2.91
N GLY A 351 12.92 7.64 3.60
CA GLY A 351 11.91 6.65 3.26
C GLY A 351 11.11 7.06 2.03
N GLY A 352 10.84 6.10 1.16
CA GLY A 352 9.88 6.20 0.07
C GLY A 352 8.52 5.66 0.47
N HIS A 353 7.78 5.10 -0.51
CA HIS A 353 6.45 4.53 -0.28
C HIS A 353 6.54 3.11 0.29
N THR A 354 6.00 2.88 1.48
CA THR A 354 5.93 1.57 2.16
C THR A 354 7.27 0.84 2.36
N ASP A 355 8.39 1.57 2.31
CA ASP A 355 9.74 1.02 2.50
C ASP A 355 10.43 1.51 3.79
N LEU A 356 9.69 2.13 4.69
CA LEU A 356 10.22 2.75 5.90
C LEU A 356 10.96 1.74 6.78
N TRP A 357 10.42 0.53 6.90
CA TRP A 357 11.07 -0.58 7.60
C TRP A 357 12.39 -0.99 6.92
N ASN A 358 12.40 -1.02 5.58
CA ASN A 358 13.60 -1.38 4.82
C ASN A 358 14.74 -0.39 5.04
N ILE A 359 14.43 0.91 5.09
CA ILE A 359 15.42 1.98 5.26
C ILE A 359 15.95 2.04 6.69
N ASP A 360 15.09 1.91 7.70
CA ASP A 360 15.49 1.95 9.11
C ASP A 360 14.64 0.99 9.96
N GLN A 361 14.95 -0.29 9.84
CA GLN A 361 14.27 -1.36 10.56
C GLN A 361 14.21 -1.10 12.07
N VAL A 362 15.34 -0.73 12.67
CA VAL A 362 15.46 -0.56 14.13
C VAL A 362 14.55 0.55 14.62
N ARG A 363 14.54 1.68 13.91
CA ARG A 363 13.67 2.81 14.25
C ARG A 363 12.21 2.47 14.03
N TYR A 364 11.87 1.82 12.91
CA TYR A 364 10.49 1.43 12.59
C TYR A 364 9.90 0.52 13.69
N GLU A 365 10.61 -0.55 14.02
CA GLU A 365 10.17 -1.50 15.05
C GLU A 365 10.11 -0.85 16.45
N SER A 366 11.06 0.05 16.77
CA SER A 366 11.05 0.79 18.03
C SER A 366 9.84 1.74 18.13
N VAL A 367 9.57 2.52 17.07
CA VAL A 367 8.41 3.43 17.01
C VAL A 367 7.11 2.65 17.20
N LEU A 368 6.94 1.57 16.42
CA LEU A 368 5.76 0.72 16.52
C LEU A 368 5.59 0.14 17.93
N SER A 369 6.67 -0.40 18.49
CA SER A 369 6.63 -1.04 19.82
C SER A 369 6.33 -0.04 20.93
N VAL A 370 6.95 1.12 20.92
CA VAL A 370 6.71 2.17 21.93
C VAL A 370 5.27 2.66 21.85
N TRP A 371 4.80 2.96 20.65
CA TRP A 371 3.42 3.43 20.48
C TRP A 371 2.39 2.40 20.95
N LEU A 372 2.58 1.10 20.62
CA LEU A 372 1.69 0.04 21.09
C LEU A 372 1.70 -0.10 22.60
N GLN A 373 2.87 0.05 23.26
CA GLN A 373 2.98 0.02 24.72
C GLN A 373 2.28 1.22 25.38
N ASP A 374 2.42 2.41 24.81
CA ASP A 374 1.79 3.62 25.33
C ASP A 374 0.26 3.55 25.15
N LEU A 375 -0.21 3.04 24.01
CA LEU A 375 -1.64 2.88 23.72
C LEU A 375 -2.33 1.87 24.66
N LEU A 376 -1.69 0.74 24.92
CA LEU A 376 -2.33 -0.40 25.61
C LEU A 376 -1.92 -0.50 27.09
N GLY A 377 -0.91 0.23 27.51
CA GLY A 377 -0.33 0.08 28.85
C GLY A 377 0.34 -1.27 29.05
N SER A 378 0.59 -1.62 30.31
CA SER A 378 1.14 -2.92 30.70
C SER A 378 0.01 -3.94 30.90
N GLU A 379 -0.64 -4.39 29.81
CA GLU A 379 -1.54 -5.55 29.87
C GLU A 379 -0.78 -6.87 30.11
#